data_45c7520130114f9cf26311293608ac45
#
_entry.id   45c7520130114f9cf26311293608ac45
#
_cell.length_a   1.000
_cell.length_b   1.000
_cell.length_c   1.000
_cell.angle_alpha   90.00
_cell.angle_beta   90.00
_cell.angle_gamma   90.00
#
_symmetry.space_group_name_H-M   'P 1'
#
loop_
_entity.id
_entity.type
_entity.pdbx_description
1 polymer ?
#
loop_
_entity_poly.entity_id
_entity_poly.type
_entity_poly.pdbx_seq_one_letter_code
_entity_poly.pdbx_strand_id
1 'polypeptide(L)'
;MKWSELSIHTTQDAVEPISNILHEAGASGVVIEDVFDLTKERAQVYGEIYQLNPKDYPEEGVIVKAYLPVNSFLNDTIDGIKEAINNLIAFDIDLGKNTFAVHEVNEEDWATAWKKYYHPIAISDRFTIVPSWEEYEPKSSDELIIELDPGMAFGTGTHPTTVMCIRALEKVVKSTDRVIDVGTGSGVLSIAAAKLGSSNIEAYDLDDVAVRSARENVELNKVDDVVKVGQGNLLQGIEGPFQVVVANLLAEIILRFVDDVYNVLEPGGTFISSGIIGAKQQDIEDELKRVGFVVLEVLHLDDWVAIIAKKPAQGM
;
A
#
# COMPACT_ATOMS: atom_id res chain seq x y z
N MET A 1 -22.80 -7.89 -0.89
CA MET A 1 -23.10 -8.00 0.57
C MET A 1 -23.59 -6.62 1.02
N LYS A 2 -24.56 -6.49 1.91
CA LYS A 2 -24.95 -5.16 2.41
C LYS A 2 -24.11 -4.80 3.63
N TRP A 3 -23.69 -3.56 3.73
CA TRP A 3 -22.90 -3.03 4.83
C TRP A 3 -23.65 -1.91 5.54
N SER A 4 -23.32 -1.70 6.81
CA SER A 4 -23.83 -0.58 7.60
C SER A 4 -22.65 0.24 8.09
N GLU A 5 -22.66 1.54 7.81
CA GLU A 5 -21.73 2.50 8.38
C GLU A 5 -22.24 2.94 9.75
N LEU A 6 -21.44 2.75 10.78
CA LEU A 6 -21.65 3.31 12.11
C LEU A 6 -20.69 4.49 12.28
N SER A 7 -21.24 5.68 12.44
CA SER A 7 -20.49 6.92 12.69
C SER A 7 -20.67 7.36 14.13
N ILE A 8 -19.56 7.70 14.79
CA ILE A 8 -19.53 8.10 16.21
C ILE A 8 -18.82 9.44 16.33
N HIS A 9 -19.53 10.49 16.75
CA HIS A 9 -18.96 11.81 16.99
C HIS A 9 -18.44 11.88 18.42
N THR A 10 -17.14 12.13 18.59
CA THR A 10 -16.45 12.01 19.87
C THR A 10 -15.31 13.04 20.02
N THR A 11 -14.46 12.87 21.03
CA THR A 11 -13.24 13.66 21.28
C THR A 11 -12.01 12.90 20.79
N GLN A 12 -10.87 13.58 20.69
CA GLN A 12 -9.57 12.98 20.35
C GLN A 12 -9.16 11.90 21.36
N ASP A 13 -9.43 12.10 22.66
CA ASP A 13 -9.04 11.16 23.70
C ASP A 13 -9.77 9.83 23.62
N ALA A 14 -10.97 9.83 23.03
CA ALA A 14 -11.80 8.63 22.87
C ALA A 14 -11.54 7.86 21.57
N VAL A 15 -10.75 8.39 20.63
CA VAL A 15 -10.55 7.77 19.30
C VAL A 15 -9.97 6.36 19.42
N GLU A 16 -8.86 6.18 20.15
CA GLU A 16 -8.23 4.85 20.28
C GLU A 16 -9.12 3.83 20.99
N PRO A 17 -9.71 4.14 22.16
CA PRO A 17 -10.63 3.23 22.84
C PRO A 17 -11.83 2.83 21.98
N ILE A 18 -12.45 3.80 21.29
CA ILE A 18 -13.57 3.52 20.38
C ILE A 18 -13.13 2.66 19.20
N SER A 19 -11.97 2.96 18.59
CA SER A 19 -11.43 2.15 17.49
C SER A 19 -11.22 0.70 17.91
N ASN A 20 -10.71 0.45 19.12
CA ASN A 20 -10.53 -0.91 19.64
C ASN A 20 -11.87 -1.62 19.85
N ILE A 21 -12.88 -0.94 20.43
CA ILE A 21 -14.23 -1.50 20.57
C ILE A 21 -14.83 -1.89 19.22
N LEU A 22 -14.65 -1.05 18.19
CA LEU A 22 -15.14 -1.31 16.87
C LEU A 22 -14.44 -2.52 16.20
N HIS A 23 -13.13 -2.66 16.38
CA HIS A 23 -12.39 -3.84 15.92
C HIS A 23 -12.81 -5.12 16.63
N GLU A 24 -13.00 -5.08 17.96
CA GLU A 24 -13.50 -6.23 18.74
C GLU A 24 -14.92 -6.63 18.30
N ALA A 25 -15.73 -5.68 17.87
CA ALA A 25 -17.06 -5.93 17.32
C ALA A 25 -17.04 -6.46 15.88
N GLY A 26 -15.86 -6.64 15.26
CA GLY A 26 -15.69 -7.23 13.95
C GLY A 26 -15.58 -6.26 12.78
N ALA A 27 -15.33 -4.96 13.05
CA ALA A 27 -15.02 -4.01 11.99
C ALA A 27 -13.63 -4.30 11.40
N SER A 28 -13.56 -4.40 10.07
CA SER A 28 -12.31 -4.66 9.33
C SER A 28 -11.34 -3.48 9.36
N GLY A 29 -11.85 -2.27 9.65
CA GLY A 29 -11.09 -1.03 9.74
C GLY A 29 -11.98 0.11 10.22
N VAL A 30 -11.35 1.20 10.65
CA VAL A 30 -12.02 2.43 11.06
C VAL A 30 -11.51 3.61 10.24
N VAL A 31 -12.39 4.54 9.93
CA VAL A 31 -12.06 5.83 9.32
C VAL A 31 -12.19 6.90 10.39
N ILE A 32 -11.18 7.75 10.52
CA ILE A 32 -11.14 8.84 11.50
C ILE A 32 -11.15 10.15 10.73
N GLU A 33 -12.18 10.97 10.95
CA GLU A 33 -12.31 12.32 10.39
C GLU A 33 -12.09 13.33 11.52
N ASP A 34 -10.87 13.85 11.60
CA ASP A 34 -10.46 14.81 12.63
C ASP A 34 -10.37 16.22 12.06
N VAL A 35 -11.05 17.18 12.67
CA VAL A 35 -11.01 18.59 12.25
C VAL A 35 -9.57 19.15 12.23
N PHE A 36 -8.68 18.66 13.09
CA PHE A 36 -7.28 19.06 13.11
C PHE A 36 -6.52 18.66 11.84
N ASP A 37 -6.97 17.63 11.11
CA ASP A 37 -6.37 17.25 9.84
C ASP A 37 -6.48 18.33 8.77
N LEU A 38 -7.45 19.23 8.87
CA LEU A 38 -7.62 20.39 7.98
C LEU A 38 -6.56 21.48 8.21
N THR A 39 -6.01 21.55 9.43
CA THR A 39 -5.06 22.61 9.85
C THR A 39 -3.64 22.10 10.00
N LYS A 40 -3.42 20.79 9.90
CA LYS A 40 -2.12 20.16 10.04
C LYS A 40 -1.23 20.56 8.88
N GLU A 41 -0.17 21.31 9.15
CA GLU A 41 0.89 21.52 8.17
C GLU A 41 1.53 20.17 7.85
N ARG A 42 1.14 19.61 6.72
CA ARG A 42 1.77 18.39 6.19
C ARG A 42 2.94 18.86 5.35
N ALA A 43 4.14 18.44 5.72
CA ALA A 43 5.30 18.67 4.90
C ALA A 43 5.04 18.01 3.54
N GLN A 44 4.94 18.82 2.48
CA GLN A 44 4.81 18.34 1.10
C GLN A 44 6.18 17.81 0.63
N VAL A 45 6.63 16.74 1.28
CA VAL A 45 7.94 16.15 0.99
C VAL A 45 7.95 15.50 -0.40
N TYR A 46 6.74 15.19 -0.95
CA TYR A 46 6.60 14.44 -2.21
C TYR A 46 5.58 15.05 -3.20
N GLY A 47 5.20 16.32 -3.04
CA GLY A 47 4.24 16.96 -3.93
C GLY A 47 2.79 16.47 -3.75
N GLU A 48 2.48 15.89 -2.61
CA GLU A 48 1.13 15.49 -2.22
C GLU A 48 0.25 16.73 -2.11
N ILE A 49 -0.77 16.81 -2.97
CA ILE A 49 -1.77 17.88 -2.90
C ILE A 49 -2.92 17.34 -2.05
N TYR A 50 -2.83 17.51 -0.73
CA TYR A 50 -3.95 17.26 0.18
C TYR A 50 -4.96 18.40 0.07
N GLN A 51 -5.87 18.34 -0.91
CA GLN A 51 -7.05 19.18 -0.92
C GLN A 51 -8.16 18.50 -0.11
N LEU A 52 -8.02 18.53 1.22
CA LEU A 52 -9.08 18.07 2.10
C LEU A 52 -10.28 19.01 1.96
N ASN A 53 -11.46 18.47 1.67
CA ASN A 53 -12.67 19.28 1.61
C ASN A 53 -13.21 19.48 3.02
N PRO A 54 -13.25 20.74 3.55
CA PRO A 54 -13.73 21.00 4.91
C PRO A 54 -15.16 20.50 5.19
N LYS A 55 -15.96 20.27 4.14
CA LYS A 55 -17.34 19.76 4.30
C LYS A 55 -17.40 18.28 4.68
N ASP A 56 -16.31 17.55 4.50
CA ASP A 56 -16.21 16.12 4.83
C ASP A 56 -15.75 15.91 6.28
N TYR A 57 -15.43 16.99 7.01
CA TYR A 57 -14.94 16.97 8.38
C TYR A 57 -15.94 17.59 9.36
N PRO A 58 -15.97 17.15 10.63
CA PRO A 58 -16.83 17.77 11.64
C PRO A 58 -16.39 19.23 11.89
N GLU A 59 -17.34 20.08 12.32
CA GLU A 59 -17.03 21.45 12.74
C GLU A 59 -16.19 21.49 14.03
N GLU A 60 -16.32 20.46 14.88
CA GLU A 60 -15.56 20.28 16.12
C GLU A 60 -15.49 18.79 16.49
N GLY A 61 -14.42 18.38 17.19
CA GLY A 61 -14.21 16.99 17.62
C GLY A 61 -13.78 16.08 16.50
N VAL A 62 -14.07 14.79 16.66
CA VAL A 62 -13.67 13.72 15.75
C VAL A 62 -14.86 12.84 15.42
N ILE A 63 -14.98 12.40 14.17
CA ILE A 63 -15.91 11.35 13.78
C ILE A 63 -15.12 10.07 13.52
N VAL A 64 -15.47 9.01 14.25
CA VAL A 64 -14.95 7.65 14.03
C VAL A 64 -16.02 6.85 13.31
N LYS A 65 -15.68 6.29 12.14
CA LYS A 65 -16.60 5.49 11.32
C LYS A 65 -16.11 4.06 11.23
N ALA A 66 -17.03 3.11 11.29
CA ALA A 66 -16.77 1.69 11.07
C ALA A 66 -17.82 1.08 10.16
N TYR A 67 -17.44 0.03 9.44
CA TYR A 67 -18.29 -0.68 8.50
C TYR A 67 -18.53 -2.09 9.00
N LEU A 68 -19.79 -2.43 9.23
CA LEU A 68 -20.23 -3.72 9.74
C LEU A 68 -21.12 -4.44 8.72
N PRO A 69 -20.98 -5.76 8.53
CA PRO A 69 -21.84 -6.49 7.61
C PRO A 69 -23.28 -6.54 8.11
N VAL A 70 -24.25 -6.29 7.21
CA VAL A 70 -25.68 -6.39 7.54
C VAL A 70 -26.06 -7.86 7.66
N ASN A 71 -26.27 -8.30 8.90
CA ASN A 71 -26.72 -9.64 9.25
C ASN A 71 -27.80 -9.57 10.35
N SER A 72 -28.34 -10.73 10.75
CA SER A 72 -29.40 -10.79 11.77
C SER A 72 -28.99 -10.28 13.16
N PHE A 73 -27.70 -10.13 13.42
CA PHE A 73 -27.14 -9.70 14.72
C PHE A 73 -26.65 -8.26 14.69
N LEU A 74 -26.78 -7.53 13.57
CA LEU A 74 -26.23 -6.18 13.42
C LEU A 74 -26.75 -5.22 14.51
N ASN A 75 -28.05 -5.23 14.81
CA ASN A 75 -28.62 -4.35 15.82
C ASN A 75 -28.08 -4.65 17.22
N ASP A 76 -27.99 -5.94 17.58
CA ASP A 76 -27.42 -6.36 18.87
C ASP A 76 -25.93 -5.98 18.97
N THR A 77 -25.19 -6.08 17.88
CA THR A 77 -23.78 -5.65 17.77
C THR A 77 -23.67 -4.14 17.97
N ILE A 78 -24.49 -3.34 17.30
CA ILE A 78 -24.50 -1.88 17.44
C ILE A 78 -24.88 -1.46 18.85
N ASP A 79 -25.84 -2.12 19.46
CA ASP A 79 -26.24 -1.80 20.84
C ASP A 79 -25.14 -2.17 21.84
N GLY A 80 -24.45 -3.29 21.63
CA GLY A 80 -23.26 -3.68 22.41
C GLY A 80 -22.11 -2.67 22.26
N ILE A 81 -21.85 -2.17 21.05
CA ILE A 81 -20.85 -1.12 20.80
C ILE A 81 -21.21 0.16 21.55
N LYS A 82 -22.48 0.61 21.49
CA LYS A 82 -22.94 1.80 22.22
C LYS A 82 -22.77 1.67 23.72
N GLU A 83 -23.09 0.51 24.27
CA GLU A 83 -22.93 0.23 25.69
C GLU A 83 -21.44 0.25 26.07
N ALA A 84 -20.58 -0.41 25.32
CA ALA A 84 -19.14 -0.44 25.56
C ALA A 84 -18.52 0.97 25.51
N ILE A 85 -18.91 1.79 24.52
CA ILE A 85 -18.44 3.18 24.41
C ILE A 85 -18.93 4.02 25.59
N ASN A 86 -20.21 3.92 25.95
CA ASN A 86 -20.73 4.67 27.09
C ASN A 86 -20.03 4.29 28.41
N ASN A 87 -19.58 3.05 28.55
CA ASN A 87 -18.84 2.59 29.73
C ASN A 87 -17.43 3.21 29.82
N LEU A 88 -16.88 3.80 28.75
CA LEU A 88 -15.59 4.51 28.79
C LEU A 88 -15.59 5.71 29.75
N ILE A 89 -16.77 6.30 30.01
CA ILE A 89 -16.92 7.38 31.01
C ILE A 89 -16.46 6.93 32.41
N ALA A 90 -16.63 5.65 32.74
CA ALA A 90 -16.17 5.09 34.01
C ALA A 90 -14.63 5.08 34.15
N PHE A 91 -13.91 5.28 33.06
CA PHE A 91 -12.45 5.38 33.00
C PHE A 91 -11.96 6.81 32.81
N ASP A 92 -12.80 7.81 33.12
CA ASP A 92 -12.51 9.25 32.95
C ASP A 92 -12.21 9.69 31.51
N ILE A 93 -12.72 8.96 30.51
CA ILE A 93 -12.59 9.34 29.08
C ILE A 93 -13.76 10.25 28.71
N ASP A 94 -13.44 11.45 28.24
CA ASP A 94 -14.43 12.39 27.72
C ASP A 94 -14.89 11.95 26.32
N LEU A 95 -16.17 11.65 26.16
CA LEU A 95 -16.78 11.24 24.90
C LEU A 95 -17.29 12.42 24.06
N GLY A 96 -17.26 13.63 24.57
CA GLY A 96 -17.78 14.81 23.88
C GLY A 96 -19.27 14.68 23.52
N LYS A 97 -19.61 14.90 22.26
CA LYS A 97 -21.00 14.81 21.76
C LYS A 97 -21.59 13.41 21.89
N ASN A 98 -20.78 12.40 21.80
CA ASN A 98 -21.16 10.98 21.88
C ASN A 98 -22.45 10.64 21.10
N THR A 99 -22.53 11.11 19.85
CA THR A 99 -23.68 10.87 18.99
C THR A 99 -23.35 9.75 18.00
N PHE A 100 -24.35 8.89 17.79
CA PHE A 100 -24.26 7.72 16.92
C PHE A 100 -25.18 7.92 15.72
N ALA A 101 -24.68 7.68 14.52
CA ALA A 101 -25.47 7.58 13.30
C ALA A 101 -25.20 6.23 12.62
N VAL A 102 -26.26 5.64 12.08
CA VAL A 102 -26.19 4.35 11.37
C VAL A 102 -26.78 4.55 10.00
N HIS A 103 -26.03 4.25 8.96
CA HIS A 103 -26.47 4.35 7.58
C HIS A 103 -26.30 3.02 6.87
N GLU A 104 -27.32 2.55 6.17
CA GLU A 104 -27.13 1.43 5.24
C GLU A 104 -26.30 1.91 4.06
N VAL A 105 -25.22 1.18 3.76
CA VAL A 105 -24.34 1.46 2.64
C VAL A 105 -24.43 0.28 1.67
N ASN A 106 -24.77 0.55 0.43
CA ASN A 106 -24.69 -0.47 -0.60
C ASN A 106 -23.20 -0.77 -0.91
N GLU A 107 -22.90 -2.01 -1.25
CA GLU A 107 -21.54 -2.45 -1.60
C GLU A 107 -20.90 -1.55 -2.69
N GLU A 108 -21.73 -1.07 -3.63
CA GLU A 108 -21.30 -0.13 -4.69
C GLU A 108 -20.92 1.26 -4.14
N ASP A 109 -21.65 1.77 -3.16
CA ASP A 109 -21.38 3.07 -2.54
C ASP A 109 -20.13 3.00 -1.65
N TRP A 110 -19.94 1.89 -0.93
CA TRP A 110 -18.76 1.66 -0.11
C TRP A 110 -17.51 1.41 -0.96
N ALA A 111 -17.63 0.60 -2.01
CA ALA A 111 -16.54 0.32 -2.94
C ALA A 111 -16.01 1.60 -3.62
N THR A 112 -16.78 2.69 -3.61
CA THR A 112 -16.42 3.96 -4.25
C THR A 112 -16.20 5.11 -3.26
N ALA A 113 -16.65 5.01 -2.02
CA ALA A 113 -16.54 6.09 -1.03
C ALA A 113 -15.09 6.50 -0.72
N TRP A 114 -14.16 5.55 -0.73
CA TRP A 114 -12.74 5.80 -0.53
C TRP A 114 -12.07 6.46 -1.75
N LYS A 115 -12.64 6.30 -2.97
CA LYS A 115 -12.10 6.86 -4.21
C LYS A 115 -11.95 8.38 -4.16
N LYS A 116 -12.83 9.07 -3.43
CA LYS A 116 -12.80 10.54 -3.25
C LYS A 116 -11.56 11.06 -2.49
N TYR A 117 -10.83 10.17 -1.79
CA TYR A 117 -9.61 10.53 -1.06
C TYR A 117 -8.33 10.20 -1.84
N TYR A 118 -8.48 9.56 -3.00
CA TYR A 118 -7.36 9.23 -3.86
C TYR A 118 -7.23 10.25 -4.98
N HIS A 119 -6.10 10.94 -5.01
CA HIS A 119 -5.76 11.94 -6.01
C HIS A 119 -4.42 11.59 -6.67
N PRO A 120 -4.11 12.15 -7.85
CA PRO A 120 -2.82 11.96 -8.48
C PRO A 120 -1.66 12.35 -7.56
N ILE A 121 -0.68 11.47 -7.40
CA ILE A 121 0.47 11.66 -6.50
C ILE A 121 1.77 11.50 -7.27
N ALA A 122 2.63 12.55 -7.22
CA ALA A 122 3.97 12.47 -7.73
C ALA A 122 4.86 11.62 -6.80
N ILE A 123 5.41 10.55 -7.32
CA ILE A 123 6.29 9.61 -6.60
C ILE A 123 7.77 10.03 -6.71
N SER A 124 8.13 10.55 -7.87
CA SER A 124 9.45 11.10 -8.19
C SER A 124 9.28 12.24 -9.20
N ASP A 125 10.38 12.80 -9.68
CA ASP A 125 10.34 13.81 -10.75
C ASP A 125 9.74 13.28 -12.06
N ARG A 126 9.74 11.95 -12.25
CA ARG A 126 9.28 11.29 -13.47
C ARG A 126 8.02 10.47 -13.30
N PHE A 127 7.74 9.94 -12.11
CA PHE A 127 6.59 9.07 -11.87
C PHE A 127 5.46 9.77 -11.15
N THR A 128 4.27 9.68 -11.72
CA THR A 128 3.01 10.07 -11.07
C THR A 128 2.06 8.88 -11.10
N ILE A 129 1.48 8.54 -9.94
CA ILE A 129 0.39 7.57 -9.83
C ILE A 129 -0.92 8.32 -9.89
N VAL A 130 -1.79 7.86 -10.79
CA VAL A 130 -3.09 8.47 -11.07
C VAL A 130 -4.18 7.42 -10.84
N PRO A 131 -5.19 7.71 -9.99
CA PRO A 131 -6.37 6.86 -9.90
C PRO A 131 -7.08 6.74 -11.25
N SER A 132 -7.55 5.56 -11.62
CA SER A 132 -8.18 5.28 -12.93
C SER A 132 -9.46 6.08 -13.22
N TRP A 133 -10.05 6.70 -12.20
CA TRP A 133 -11.26 7.55 -12.27
C TRP A 133 -10.96 9.05 -12.30
N GLU A 134 -9.68 9.45 -12.25
CA GLU A 134 -9.27 10.86 -12.28
C GLU A 134 -8.70 11.21 -13.66
N GLU A 135 -9.10 12.38 -14.17
CA GLU A 135 -8.46 12.93 -15.37
C GLU A 135 -7.16 13.61 -14.97
N TYR A 136 -6.08 13.28 -15.66
CA TYR A 136 -4.76 13.85 -15.39
C TYR A 136 -4.04 14.25 -16.66
N GLU A 137 -3.55 15.48 -16.70
CA GLU A 137 -2.70 15.96 -17.78
C GLU A 137 -1.22 15.90 -17.35
N PRO A 138 -0.36 15.21 -18.13
CA PRO A 138 1.07 15.14 -17.81
C PRO A 138 1.71 16.50 -17.67
N LYS A 139 2.52 16.70 -16.62
CA LYS A 139 3.27 17.95 -16.38
C LYS A 139 4.41 18.15 -17.38
N SER A 140 4.94 17.08 -17.95
CA SER A 140 5.98 17.08 -18.95
C SER A 140 5.87 15.86 -19.88
N SER A 141 6.54 15.91 -21.03
CA SER A 141 6.62 14.79 -21.98
C SER A 141 7.35 13.55 -21.43
N ASP A 142 8.16 13.74 -20.41
CA ASP A 142 9.00 12.69 -19.82
C ASP A 142 8.36 12.08 -18.56
N GLU A 143 7.17 12.56 -18.19
CA GLU A 143 6.44 12.04 -17.04
C GLU A 143 5.85 10.64 -17.35
N LEU A 144 6.13 9.70 -16.47
CA LEU A 144 5.66 8.33 -16.53
C LEU A 144 4.44 8.19 -15.63
N ILE A 145 3.28 8.02 -16.24
CA ILE A 145 2.03 7.89 -15.51
C ILE A 145 1.72 6.42 -15.28
N ILE A 146 1.41 6.08 -14.04
CA ILE A 146 0.88 4.79 -13.65
C ILE A 146 -0.59 4.98 -13.25
N GLU A 147 -1.51 4.51 -14.08
CA GLU A 147 -2.92 4.51 -13.75
C GLU A 147 -3.23 3.28 -12.88
N LEU A 148 -3.88 3.49 -11.72
CA LEU A 148 -4.23 2.41 -10.81
C LEU A 148 -5.71 2.45 -10.41
N ASP A 149 -6.35 1.30 -10.44
CA ASP A 149 -7.48 0.99 -9.57
C ASP A 149 -6.97 0.00 -8.51
N PRO A 150 -6.62 0.46 -7.31
CA PRO A 150 -6.05 -0.42 -6.29
C PRO A 150 -7.04 -1.48 -5.79
N GLY A 151 -8.35 -1.25 -5.99
CA GLY A 151 -9.38 -2.18 -5.53
C GLY A 151 -9.17 -2.56 -4.06
N MET A 152 -9.17 -3.88 -3.79
CA MET A 152 -8.88 -4.46 -2.46
C MET A 152 -7.44 -4.99 -2.33
N ALA A 153 -6.60 -4.83 -3.35
CA ALA A 153 -5.21 -5.29 -3.33
C ALA A 153 -4.30 -4.27 -2.63
N PHE A 154 -3.24 -4.77 -1.97
CA PHE A 154 -2.19 -3.91 -1.43
C PHE A 154 -1.38 -3.26 -2.57
N GLY A 155 -0.84 -2.07 -2.32
CA GLY A 155 -0.01 -1.36 -3.31
C GLY A 155 -0.77 -0.24 -4.01
N THR A 156 -1.45 0.61 -3.23
CA THR A 156 -2.16 1.82 -3.70
C THR A 156 -1.22 2.88 -4.28
N GLY A 157 0.09 2.65 -4.18
CA GLY A 157 1.13 3.55 -4.68
C GLY A 157 1.60 4.61 -3.71
N THR A 158 0.79 4.98 -2.73
CA THR A 158 1.08 6.08 -1.79
C THR A 158 1.91 5.66 -0.57
N HIS A 159 1.98 4.36 -0.30
CA HIS A 159 2.71 3.86 0.86
C HIS A 159 4.23 4.11 0.72
N PRO A 160 4.94 4.55 1.77
CA PRO A 160 6.37 4.82 1.74
C PRO A 160 7.22 3.72 1.09
N THR A 161 6.90 2.46 1.35
CA THR A 161 7.61 1.31 0.78
C THR A 161 7.47 1.22 -0.74
N THR A 162 6.28 1.51 -1.28
CA THR A 162 6.03 1.52 -2.73
C THR A 162 6.78 2.68 -3.40
N VAL A 163 6.73 3.86 -2.78
CA VAL A 163 7.49 5.05 -3.23
C VAL A 163 8.98 4.73 -3.33
N MET A 164 9.56 4.14 -2.29
CA MET A 164 10.98 3.79 -2.27
C MET A 164 11.32 2.73 -3.34
N CYS A 165 10.47 1.72 -3.54
CA CYS A 165 10.66 0.70 -4.59
C CYS A 165 10.63 1.32 -5.99
N ILE A 166 9.68 2.20 -6.30
CA ILE A 166 9.60 2.88 -7.61
C ILE A 166 10.85 3.72 -7.84
N ARG A 167 11.30 4.49 -6.86
CA ARG A 167 12.55 5.28 -6.93
C ARG A 167 13.80 4.42 -7.10
N ALA A 168 13.81 3.24 -6.47
CA ALA A 168 14.89 2.28 -6.64
C ALA A 168 14.87 1.67 -8.06
N LEU A 169 13.69 1.28 -8.57
CA LEU A 169 13.53 0.80 -9.95
C LEU A 169 14.00 1.86 -10.96
N GLU A 170 13.65 3.12 -10.76
CA GLU A 170 14.07 4.23 -11.63
C GLU A 170 15.59 4.38 -11.73
N LYS A 171 16.33 4.05 -10.65
CA LYS A 171 17.80 4.09 -10.62
C LYS A 171 18.45 2.90 -11.33
N VAL A 172 17.81 1.72 -11.30
CA VAL A 172 18.50 0.47 -11.68
C VAL A 172 17.98 -0.19 -12.94
N VAL A 173 16.69 -0.06 -13.29
CA VAL A 173 16.08 -0.75 -14.44
C VAL A 173 16.56 -0.16 -15.76
N LYS A 174 16.93 -1.06 -16.67
CA LYS A 174 17.27 -0.75 -18.07
C LYS A 174 16.28 -1.44 -19.00
N SER A 175 16.15 -0.95 -20.20
CA SER A 175 15.23 -1.50 -21.21
C SER A 175 15.52 -2.94 -21.62
N THR A 176 16.75 -3.42 -21.38
CA THR A 176 17.17 -4.80 -21.68
C THR A 176 16.96 -5.77 -20.52
N ASP A 177 16.58 -5.28 -19.35
CA ASP A 177 16.52 -6.10 -18.14
C ASP A 177 15.25 -6.97 -18.15
N ARG A 178 15.41 -8.22 -17.70
CA ARG A 178 14.33 -9.09 -17.27
C ARG A 178 14.08 -8.85 -15.79
N VAL A 179 12.88 -8.44 -15.46
CA VAL A 179 12.48 -8.06 -14.10
C VAL A 179 11.50 -9.07 -13.54
N ILE A 180 11.61 -9.38 -12.26
CA ILE A 180 10.58 -10.13 -11.54
C ILE A 180 10.14 -9.35 -10.31
N ASP A 181 8.81 -9.24 -10.15
CA ASP A 181 8.11 -8.61 -9.04
C ASP A 181 7.45 -9.68 -8.17
N VAL A 182 7.97 -9.86 -6.97
CA VAL A 182 7.57 -10.93 -6.04
C VAL A 182 6.65 -10.36 -4.97
N GLY A 183 5.41 -10.84 -4.92
CA GLY A 183 4.34 -10.25 -4.13
C GLY A 183 3.84 -8.97 -4.78
N THR A 184 3.40 -9.08 -6.03
CA THR A 184 3.14 -7.92 -6.90
C THR A 184 1.95 -7.05 -6.43
N GLY A 185 1.03 -7.60 -5.64
CA GLY A 185 -0.14 -6.87 -5.15
C GLY A 185 -0.97 -6.28 -6.29
N SER A 186 -1.04 -4.96 -6.35
CA SER A 186 -1.75 -4.22 -7.42
C SER A 186 -1.03 -4.22 -8.77
N GLY A 187 0.19 -4.73 -8.87
CA GLY A 187 1.02 -4.69 -10.08
C GLY A 187 1.82 -3.40 -10.26
N VAL A 188 1.75 -2.48 -9.32
CA VAL A 188 2.34 -1.13 -9.45
C VAL A 188 3.83 -1.12 -9.76
N LEU A 189 4.62 -2.03 -9.15
CA LEU A 189 6.07 -2.10 -9.37
C LEU A 189 6.41 -2.72 -10.72
N SER A 190 5.64 -3.71 -11.14
CA SER A 190 5.73 -4.29 -12.48
C SER A 190 5.41 -3.28 -13.58
N ILE A 191 4.35 -2.48 -13.38
CA ILE A 191 3.97 -1.40 -14.29
C ILE A 191 5.07 -0.33 -14.33
N ALA A 192 5.64 0.04 -13.18
CA ALA A 192 6.76 0.98 -13.12
C ALA A 192 7.96 0.46 -13.92
N ALA A 193 8.33 -0.81 -13.79
CA ALA A 193 9.42 -1.42 -14.56
C ALA A 193 9.13 -1.39 -16.08
N ALA A 194 7.87 -1.65 -16.51
CA ALA A 194 7.47 -1.56 -17.90
C ALA A 194 7.57 -0.13 -18.45
N LYS A 195 7.08 0.86 -17.70
CA LYS A 195 7.17 2.28 -18.07
C LYS A 195 8.63 2.77 -18.13
N LEU A 196 9.57 2.15 -17.41
CA LEU A 196 11.02 2.40 -17.54
C LEU A 196 11.64 1.75 -18.78
N GLY A 197 10.87 0.96 -19.53
CA GLY A 197 11.26 0.38 -20.81
C GLY A 197 11.65 -1.09 -20.75
N SER A 198 11.62 -1.76 -19.59
CA SER A 198 11.78 -3.22 -19.56
C SER A 198 10.69 -3.89 -20.39
N SER A 199 11.07 -4.83 -21.22
CA SER A 199 10.16 -5.56 -22.12
C SER A 199 9.91 -7.02 -21.72
N ASN A 200 10.41 -7.43 -20.56
CA ASN A 200 10.24 -8.80 -20.04
C ASN A 200 10.09 -8.78 -18.53
N ILE A 201 8.85 -8.72 -18.07
CA ILE A 201 8.52 -8.59 -16.65
C ILE A 201 7.61 -9.73 -16.25
N GLU A 202 7.96 -10.38 -15.14
CA GLU A 202 7.16 -11.40 -14.50
C GLU A 202 6.71 -10.90 -13.13
N ALA A 203 5.42 -11.06 -12.85
CA ALA A 203 4.77 -10.58 -11.64
C ALA A 203 3.99 -11.71 -10.98
N TYR A 204 4.31 -12.02 -9.75
CA TYR A 204 3.67 -13.12 -9.03
C TYR A 204 3.12 -12.69 -7.67
N ASP A 205 1.96 -13.23 -7.35
CA ASP A 205 1.38 -13.12 -6.01
C ASP A 205 0.74 -14.44 -5.58
N LEU A 206 0.69 -14.69 -4.29
CA LEU A 206 0.03 -15.87 -3.73
C LEU A 206 -1.50 -15.71 -3.71
N ASP A 207 -1.98 -14.47 -3.54
CA ASP A 207 -3.40 -14.13 -3.42
C ASP A 207 -4.05 -13.94 -4.80
N ASP A 208 -5.10 -14.70 -5.08
CA ASP A 208 -5.90 -14.59 -6.29
C ASP A 208 -6.51 -13.20 -6.50
N VAL A 209 -6.82 -12.47 -5.41
CA VAL A 209 -7.35 -11.11 -5.50
C VAL A 209 -6.28 -10.17 -6.01
N ALA A 210 -5.06 -10.28 -5.49
CA ALA A 210 -3.90 -9.51 -5.96
C ALA A 210 -3.59 -9.81 -7.43
N VAL A 211 -3.56 -11.09 -7.82
CA VAL A 211 -3.32 -11.50 -9.22
C VAL A 211 -4.33 -10.90 -10.18
N ARG A 212 -5.61 -10.85 -9.82
CA ARG A 212 -6.66 -10.23 -10.64
C ARG A 212 -6.46 -8.73 -10.74
N SER A 213 -6.26 -8.06 -9.61
CA SER A 213 -6.01 -6.61 -9.57
C SER A 213 -4.78 -6.22 -10.39
N ALA A 214 -3.68 -6.97 -10.26
CA ALA A 214 -2.47 -6.73 -11.06
C ALA A 214 -2.73 -6.86 -12.57
N ARG A 215 -3.50 -7.87 -13.01
CA ARG A 215 -3.86 -8.03 -14.43
C ARG A 215 -4.68 -6.85 -14.94
N GLU A 216 -5.70 -6.45 -14.20
CA GLU A 216 -6.56 -5.32 -14.56
C GLU A 216 -5.75 -4.01 -14.66
N ASN A 217 -4.85 -3.76 -13.72
CA ASN A 217 -3.98 -2.59 -13.74
C ASN A 217 -2.93 -2.64 -14.88
N VAL A 218 -2.37 -3.81 -15.16
CA VAL A 218 -1.44 -4.02 -16.28
C VAL A 218 -2.12 -3.74 -17.63
N GLU A 219 -3.34 -4.23 -17.83
CA GLU A 219 -4.16 -3.93 -19.01
C GLU A 219 -4.52 -2.44 -19.09
N LEU A 220 -4.93 -1.82 -17.98
CA LEU A 220 -5.23 -0.39 -17.89
C LEU A 220 -4.05 0.47 -18.36
N ASN A 221 -2.84 0.10 -17.99
CA ASN A 221 -1.60 0.80 -18.36
C ASN A 221 -1.08 0.42 -19.76
N LYS A 222 -1.73 -0.52 -20.46
CA LYS A 222 -1.35 -1.01 -21.80
C LYS A 222 0.08 -1.56 -21.84
N VAL A 223 0.42 -2.38 -20.83
CA VAL A 223 1.74 -3.03 -20.70
C VAL A 223 1.60 -4.56 -20.57
N ASP A 224 0.43 -5.11 -20.90
CA ASP A 224 0.10 -6.54 -20.85
C ASP A 224 0.89 -7.38 -21.88
N ASP A 225 1.44 -6.76 -22.90
CA ASP A 225 2.36 -7.37 -23.87
C ASP A 225 3.75 -7.67 -23.26
N VAL A 226 4.18 -6.92 -22.24
CA VAL A 226 5.50 -7.04 -21.60
C VAL A 226 5.47 -7.53 -20.17
N VAL A 227 4.33 -7.42 -19.47
CA VAL A 227 4.15 -7.88 -18.08
C VAL A 227 3.31 -9.14 -18.04
N LYS A 228 3.88 -10.22 -17.51
CA LYS A 228 3.17 -11.49 -17.29
C LYS A 228 2.80 -11.66 -15.82
N VAL A 229 1.50 -11.62 -15.55
CA VAL A 229 0.99 -11.79 -14.17
C VAL A 229 0.52 -13.22 -13.94
N GLY A 230 1.02 -13.84 -12.89
CA GLY A 230 0.69 -15.22 -12.51
C GLY A 230 0.48 -15.39 -11.00
N GLN A 231 -0.20 -16.50 -10.63
CA GLN A 231 -0.22 -16.93 -9.24
C GLN A 231 1.06 -17.68 -8.93
N GLY A 232 1.69 -17.39 -7.79
CA GLY A 232 2.92 -18.04 -7.36
C GLY A 232 3.22 -17.84 -5.89
N ASN A 233 3.98 -18.77 -5.31
CA ASN A 233 4.45 -18.66 -3.93
C ASN A 233 5.92 -18.25 -3.94
N LEU A 234 6.17 -16.95 -3.81
CA LEU A 234 7.50 -16.34 -3.90
C LEU A 234 8.19 -16.75 -5.22
N LEU A 235 9.36 -17.36 -5.14
CA LEU A 235 10.15 -17.81 -6.30
C LEU A 235 10.10 -19.32 -6.56
N GLN A 236 9.13 -20.04 -5.96
CA GLN A 236 9.01 -21.49 -6.15
C GLN A 236 8.71 -21.83 -7.61
N GLY A 237 9.58 -22.62 -8.23
CA GLY A 237 9.44 -23.05 -9.63
C GLY A 237 9.80 -21.98 -10.67
N ILE A 238 10.31 -20.84 -10.24
CA ILE A 238 10.76 -19.76 -11.13
C ILE A 238 12.21 -19.99 -11.51
N GLU A 239 12.49 -19.93 -12.80
CA GLU A 239 13.85 -20.10 -13.34
C GLU A 239 14.39 -18.75 -13.84
N GLY A 240 15.59 -18.40 -13.35
CA GLY A 240 16.35 -17.24 -13.83
C GLY A 240 17.02 -17.47 -15.20
N PRO A 241 17.91 -16.58 -15.62
CA PRO A 241 18.38 -15.43 -14.86
C PRO A 241 17.52 -14.18 -15.00
N PHE A 242 17.44 -13.38 -13.92
CA PHE A 242 16.88 -12.04 -13.90
C PHE A 242 17.97 -11.00 -13.66
N GLN A 243 17.81 -9.80 -14.21
CA GLN A 243 18.67 -8.65 -13.95
C GLN A 243 18.21 -7.90 -12.71
N VAL A 244 16.89 -7.85 -12.47
CA VAL A 244 16.30 -7.19 -11.32
C VAL A 244 15.23 -8.07 -10.70
N VAL A 245 15.32 -8.23 -9.38
CA VAL A 245 14.25 -8.76 -8.53
C VAL A 245 13.77 -7.62 -7.64
N VAL A 246 12.48 -7.38 -7.58
CA VAL A 246 11.87 -6.44 -6.64
C VAL A 246 10.85 -7.17 -5.78
N ALA A 247 10.84 -6.85 -4.48
CA ALA A 247 9.88 -7.39 -3.52
C ALA A 247 9.54 -6.33 -2.46
N ASN A 248 8.26 -5.98 -2.37
CA ASN A 248 7.73 -5.12 -1.32
C ASN A 248 6.91 -5.97 -0.35
N LEU A 249 7.60 -6.68 0.54
CA LEU A 249 7.05 -7.68 1.44
C LEU A 249 7.52 -7.45 2.88
N LEU A 250 6.83 -8.04 3.84
CA LEU A 250 7.26 -8.02 5.25
C LEU A 250 8.65 -8.63 5.42
N ALA A 251 9.44 -8.08 6.33
CA ALA A 251 10.81 -8.52 6.60
C ALA A 251 10.90 -10.04 6.87
N GLU A 252 9.95 -10.59 7.62
CA GLU A 252 9.88 -12.03 7.94
C GLU A 252 9.68 -12.92 6.71
N ILE A 253 9.04 -12.38 5.67
CA ILE A 253 8.86 -13.08 4.39
C ILE A 253 10.15 -12.97 3.58
N ILE A 254 10.74 -11.77 3.48
CA ILE A 254 12.00 -11.55 2.75
C ILE A 254 13.10 -12.50 3.25
N LEU A 255 13.27 -12.61 4.56
CA LEU A 255 14.26 -13.50 5.19
C LEU A 255 14.14 -14.98 4.77
N ARG A 256 12.96 -15.43 4.31
CA ARG A 256 12.72 -16.84 3.93
C ARG A 256 13.17 -17.16 2.52
N PHE A 257 13.36 -16.18 1.64
CA PHE A 257 13.61 -16.45 0.22
C PHE A 257 14.81 -15.66 -0.36
N VAL A 258 15.62 -15.02 0.49
CA VAL A 258 16.85 -14.31 0.04
C VAL A 258 17.79 -15.24 -0.74
N ASP A 259 17.94 -16.49 -0.30
CA ASP A 259 18.74 -17.49 -1.02
C ASP A 259 18.17 -17.77 -2.43
N ASP A 260 16.84 -17.87 -2.56
CA ASP A 260 16.18 -18.07 -3.85
C ASP A 260 16.38 -16.87 -4.77
N VAL A 261 16.28 -15.63 -4.23
CA VAL A 261 16.59 -14.40 -4.98
C VAL A 261 18.01 -14.44 -5.52
N TYR A 262 18.97 -14.84 -4.68
CA TYR A 262 20.36 -14.95 -5.13
C TYR A 262 20.52 -15.95 -6.27
N ASN A 263 19.81 -17.07 -6.20
CA ASN A 263 19.89 -18.11 -7.22
C ASN A 263 19.32 -17.68 -8.57
N VAL A 264 18.18 -16.97 -8.57
CA VAL A 264 17.52 -16.53 -9.83
C VAL A 264 18.14 -15.27 -10.44
N LEU A 265 18.92 -14.49 -9.68
CA LEU A 265 19.62 -13.33 -10.22
C LEU A 265 20.87 -13.75 -11.00
N GLU A 266 21.12 -13.06 -12.11
CA GLU A 266 22.40 -13.18 -12.79
C GLU A 266 23.55 -12.56 -11.97
N PRO A 267 24.82 -12.92 -12.24
CA PRO A 267 25.96 -12.19 -11.69
C PRO A 267 25.92 -10.71 -12.11
N GLY A 268 25.95 -9.82 -11.13
CA GLY A 268 25.77 -8.38 -11.35
C GLY A 268 24.30 -7.91 -11.30
N GLY A 269 23.35 -8.81 -11.10
CA GLY A 269 21.93 -8.48 -10.94
C GLY A 269 21.63 -7.78 -9.60
N THR A 270 20.50 -7.11 -9.54
CA THR A 270 20.10 -6.25 -8.41
C THR A 270 18.83 -6.78 -7.74
N PHE A 271 18.85 -6.82 -6.41
CA PHE A 271 17.67 -7.06 -5.58
C PHE A 271 17.23 -5.75 -4.91
N ILE A 272 15.96 -5.40 -5.08
CA ILE A 272 15.29 -4.29 -4.40
C ILE A 272 14.31 -4.91 -3.42
N SER A 273 14.50 -4.69 -2.13
CA SER A 273 13.60 -5.16 -1.08
C SER A 273 13.05 -3.99 -0.26
N SER A 274 11.75 -3.99 0.03
CA SER A 274 11.07 -3.03 0.91
C SER A 274 9.91 -3.71 1.64
N GLY A 275 9.11 -2.94 2.40
CA GLY A 275 8.15 -3.51 3.36
C GLY A 275 8.81 -3.83 4.71
N ILE A 276 9.97 -3.25 4.94
CA ILE A 276 10.84 -3.48 6.10
C ILE A 276 10.66 -2.31 7.06
N ILE A 277 10.25 -2.57 8.31
CA ILE A 277 10.29 -1.55 9.36
C ILE A 277 11.73 -1.31 9.82
N GLY A 278 12.06 -0.07 10.24
CA GLY A 278 13.42 0.30 10.63
C GLY A 278 14.07 -0.62 11.66
N ALA A 279 13.29 -1.15 12.61
CA ALA A 279 13.77 -2.13 13.60
C ALA A 279 14.26 -3.46 12.99
N LYS A 280 13.85 -3.79 11.75
CA LYS A 280 14.22 -5.02 11.03
C LYS A 280 15.30 -4.82 9.96
N GLN A 281 15.77 -3.60 9.78
CA GLN A 281 16.80 -3.29 8.78
C GLN A 281 18.04 -4.15 8.94
N GLN A 282 18.59 -4.22 10.16
CA GLN A 282 19.85 -4.94 10.42
C GLN A 282 19.71 -6.45 10.15
N ASP A 283 18.57 -7.04 10.51
CA ASP A 283 18.30 -8.47 10.27
C ASP A 283 18.37 -8.77 8.75
N ILE A 284 17.77 -7.90 7.92
CA ILE A 284 17.77 -8.06 6.45
C ILE A 284 19.18 -7.82 5.88
N GLU A 285 19.88 -6.78 6.32
CA GLU A 285 21.25 -6.52 5.83
C GLU A 285 22.21 -7.68 6.15
N ASP A 286 22.10 -8.24 7.33
CA ASP A 286 22.98 -9.37 7.76
C ASP A 286 22.66 -10.61 6.94
N GLU A 287 21.38 -10.87 6.65
CA GLU A 287 20.98 -12.00 5.82
C GLU A 287 21.42 -11.82 4.36
N LEU A 288 21.28 -10.63 3.79
CA LEU A 288 21.78 -10.32 2.45
C LEU A 288 23.29 -10.56 2.36
N LYS A 289 24.06 -10.10 3.34
CA LYS A 289 25.52 -10.33 3.42
C LYS A 289 25.86 -11.81 3.60
N ARG A 290 25.09 -12.55 4.42
CA ARG A 290 25.26 -14.00 4.62
C ARG A 290 25.17 -14.76 3.30
N VAL A 291 24.18 -14.40 2.46
CA VAL A 291 23.96 -15.04 1.15
C VAL A 291 25.00 -14.61 0.11
N GLY A 292 25.68 -13.49 0.32
CA GLY A 292 26.73 -12.98 -0.57
C GLY A 292 26.36 -11.75 -1.37
N PHE A 293 25.27 -11.07 -1.05
CA PHE A 293 24.94 -9.78 -1.63
C PHE A 293 25.84 -8.66 -1.10
N VAL A 294 26.04 -7.65 -1.93
CA VAL A 294 26.63 -6.36 -1.53
C VAL A 294 25.50 -5.34 -1.44
N VAL A 295 25.23 -4.80 -0.26
CA VAL A 295 24.28 -3.71 -0.06
C VAL A 295 24.88 -2.44 -0.68
N LEU A 296 24.16 -1.85 -1.63
CA LEU A 296 24.58 -0.64 -2.34
C LEU A 296 24.01 0.63 -1.71
N GLU A 297 22.74 0.58 -1.34
CA GLU A 297 22.00 1.74 -0.83
C GLU A 297 20.89 1.27 0.12
N VAL A 298 20.66 2.04 1.17
CA VAL A 298 19.54 1.89 2.08
C VAL A 298 18.76 3.19 2.06
N LEU A 299 17.48 3.11 1.67
CA LEU A 299 16.56 4.24 1.63
C LEU A 299 15.68 4.20 2.87
N HIS A 300 15.43 5.37 3.44
CA HIS A 300 14.54 5.54 4.59
C HIS A 300 13.43 6.52 4.23
N LEU A 301 12.21 6.18 4.62
CA LEU A 301 11.06 7.03 4.48
C LEU A 301 10.09 6.72 5.62
N ASP A 302 9.88 7.70 6.52
CA ASP A 302 9.22 7.50 7.79
C ASP A 302 9.88 6.34 8.58
N ASP A 303 9.11 5.41 9.10
CA ASP A 303 9.60 4.22 9.81
C ASP A 303 9.98 3.05 8.88
N TRP A 304 9.91 3.26 7.56
CA TRP A 304 10.10 2.21 6.56
C TRP A 304 11.47 2.28 5.88
N VAL A 305 11.92 1.12 5.42
CA VAL A 305 13.22 0.93 4.79
C VAL A 305 13.06 0.21 3.45
N ALA A 306 13.85 0.65 2.45
CA ALA A 306 14.11 -0.14 1.26
C ALA A 306 15.63 -0.34 1.10
N ILE A 307 16.03 -1.54 0.66
CA ILE A 307 17.43 -1.92 0.50
C ILE A 307 17.67 -2.31 -0.96
N ILE A 308 18.67 -1.70 -1.56
CA ILE A 308 19.18 -2.05 -2.88
C ILE A 308 20.46 -2.86 -2.69
N ALA A 309 20.44 -4.13 -3.07
CA ALA A 309 21.55 -5.02 -2.95
C ALA A 309 21.93 -5.64 -4.31
N LYS A 310 23.20 -5.91 -4.51
CA LYS A 310 23.75 -6.43 -5.76
C LYS A 310 24.38 -7.80 -5.56
N LYS A 311 24.06 -8.74 -6.45
CA LYS A 311 24.82 -9.96 -6.58
C LYS A 311 26.16 -9.65 -7.25
N PRO A 312 27.31 -9.98 -6.65
CA PRO A 312 28.61 -9.72 -7.26
C PRO A 312 28.74 -10.32 -8.66
N ALA A 313 29.43 -9.64 -9.56
CA ALA A 313 29.80 -10.21 -10.85
C ALA A 313 30.82 -11.37 -10.63
N GLN A 314 30.77 -12.42 -11.45
CA GLN A 314 31.78 -13.48 -11.40
C GLN A 314 33.15 -12.89 -11.75
N GLY A 315 34.08 -12.95 -10.80
CA GLY A 315 35.47 -12.56 -11.05
C GLY A 315 35.97 -11.31 -10.31
N MET A 316 35.27 -10.85 -9.24
CA MET A 316 35.85 -9.92 -8.28
C MET A 316 36.22 -10.61 -6.98
#